data_34eff58c4f4b4c5af61f066d5447542e
#
_entry.id   34eff58c4f4b4c5af61f066d5447542e
#
_cell.length_a   1.000
_cell.length_b   1.000
_cell.length_c   1.000
_cell.angle_alpha   90.00
_cell.angle_beta   90.00
_cell.angle_gamma   90.00
#
_symmetry.space_group_name_H-M   'P 1'
#
loop_
_entity.id
_entity.type
_entity.pdbx_description
1 polymer ?
#
loop_
_entity_poly.entity_id
_entity_poly.type
_entity_poly.pdbx_seq_one_letter_code
_entity_poly.pdbx_strand_id
1 'polypeptide(L)'
;QNYPPAAAGLAYNTWYGKFHLEMVMWHSFHYALWNKADLLEKQLKWYKTAVPMACDIAARQGFNGIRWMKMTDPSSKEAPSDVGSFIIWQQPHVIYMSELIYRARPSQEFLREYADMVEQTAAFMASFVNYDSDNDRYIIQGACAANESYNEETTLNPAFEMAYWHFGLSIAQKWRERLGLQRHAEWDEILAKLAPLATSPDGIYLPAEKGRGIPDFVNGIPGEKLPEMPAGGYINGQRPKEADGSVSLSEGEKSKRKHDPFYVTGTSSENLLAYGMLPESRLIDQEKMQKTLVRAAQNWNWSGGSWSWNYPTLAMNATRLLQPEIALRAITMDNREDLLLPSGNNYRSTRLRSYLPGNGGLLLAVSMMCAGWDGCSVSNPGFPKDGKWNVRWEGLHPMP
;
A
#
# COMPACT_ATOMS: atom_id res chain seq x y z
N GLN A 1 -18.27 11.20 -1.66
CA GLN A 1 -18.79 9.85 -1.33
C GLN A 1 -18.79 9.65 0.18
N ASN A 2 -19.89 9.13 0.73
CA ASN A 2 -20.04 8.92 2.18
C ASN A 2 -19.63 7.49 2.61
N TYR A 3 -19.20 6.66 1.65
CA TYR A 3 -18.91 5.24 1.84
C TYR A 3 -17.65 4.87 1.09
N PRO A 4 -16.95 3.79 1.50
CA PRO A 4 -15.87 3.21 0.70
C PRO A 4 -16.40 2.81 -0.68
N PRO A 5 -15.91 3.37 -1.78
CA PRO A 5 -16.46 3.07 -3.11
C PRO A 5 -15.84 1.80 -3.71
N ALA A 6 -16.52 1.22 -4.71
CA ALA A 6 -15.86 0.37 -5.69
C ALA A 6 -14.89 1.20 -6.57
N ALA A 7 -14.00 0.53 -7.29
CA ALA A 7 -12.90 1.19 -8.01
C ALA A 7 -13.32 2.21 -9.09
N ALA A 8 -14.54 2.14 -9.61
CA ALA A 8 -15.12 3.15 -10.52
C ALA A 8 -16.15 4.06 -9.86
N GLY A 9 -16.32 3.99 -8.54
CA GLY A 9 -17.30 4.77 -7.80
C GLY A 9 -18.72 4.56 -8.32
N LEU A 10 -19.43 5.67 -8.53
CA LEU A 10 -20.80 5.67 -9.10
C LEU A 10 -20.81 5.74 -10.64
N ALA A 11 -19.65 5.93 -11.29
CA ALA A 11 -19.58 6.12 -12.72
C ALA A 11 -19.86 4.81 -13.50
N TYR A 12 -19.40 3.69 -12.94
CA TYR A 12 -19.56 2.35 -13.54
C TYR A 12 -19.72 1.29 -12.45
N ASN A 13 -20.53 0.28 -12.74
CA ASN A 13 -20.61 -0.91 -11.89
C ASN A 13 -19.38 -1.80 -12.13
N THR A 14 -18.43 -1.73 -11.23
CA THR A 14 -17.24 -2.59 -11.19
C THR A 14 -17.20 -3.36 -9.89
N TRP A 15 -16.66 -4.59 -9.94
CA TRP A 15 -16.63 -5.50 -8.77
C TRP A 15 -18.01 -5.63 -8.09
N TYR A 16 -19.09 -5.60 -8.89
CA TYR A 16 -20.48 -5.72 -8.43
C TYR A 16 -20.90 -4.63 -7.41
N GLY A 17 -20.28 -3.47 -7.44
CA GLY A 17 -20.57 -2.36 -6.51
C GLY A 17 -20.14 -2.61 -5.06
N LYS A 18 -19.34 -3.65 -4.79
CA LYS A 18 -18.82 -3.92 -3.45
C LYS A 18 -17.99 -2.77 -2.94
N PHE A 19 -18.01 -2.53 -1.63
CA PHE A 19 -17.13 -1.56 -0.99
C PHE A 19 -15.71 -2.11 -0.94
N HIS A 20 -14.77 -1.41 -1.57
CA HIS A 20 -13.36 -1.77 -1.65
C HIS A 20 -12.59 -1.15 -0.50
N LEU A 21 -12.55 -1.80 0.66
CA LEU A 21 -11.82 -1.25 1.81
C LEU A 21 -10.30 -1.23 1.56
N GLU A 22 -9.79 -2.19 0.79
CA GLU A 22 -8.37 -2.25 0.42
C GLU A 22 -7.91 -1.02 -0.39
N MET A 23 -8.79 -0.52 -1.28
CA MET A 23 -8.44 0.57 -2.19
C MET A 23 -8.75 1.96 -1.63
N VAL A 24 -9.29 2.05 -0.41
CA VAL A 24 -9.72 3.34 0.17
C VAL A 24 -8.57 4.34 0.27
N MET A 25 -7.36 3.91 0.56
CA MET A 25 -6.20 4.80 0.58
C MET A 25 -6.00 5.52 -0.76
N TRP A 26 -6.12 4.78 -1.88
CA TRP A 26 -6.01 5.33 -3.23
C TRP A 26 -7.22 6.16 -3.64
N HIS A 27 -8.40 5.83 -3.09
CA HIS A 27 -9.61 6.58 -3.41
C HIS A 27 -9.69 7.92 -2.68
N SER A 28 -9.15 8.02 -1.45
CA SER A 28 -9.69 9.02 -0.52
C SER A 28 -8.67 9.71 0.38
N PHE A 29 -7.48 9.15 0.63
CA PHE A 29 -6.52 9.76 1.56
C PHE A 29 -6.09 11.16 1.12
N HIS A 30 -6.03 11.39 -0.20
CA HIS A 30 -5.73 12.70 -0.76
C HIS A 30 -6.67 13.81 -0.25
N TYR A 31 -7.91 13.51 0.11
CA TYR A 31 -8.84 14.54 0.60
C TYR A 31 -8.27 15.33 1.78
N ALA A 32 -7.68 14.65 2.76
CA ALA A 32 -7.08 15.34 3.90
C ALA A 32 -5.90 16.20 3.49
N LEU A 33 -5.06 15.72 2.57
CA LEU A 33 -3.89 16.45 2.08
C LEU A 33 -4.24 17.66 1.22
N TRP A 34 -5.42 17.63 0.56
CA TRP A 34 -5.95 18.73 -0.23
C TRP A 34 -6.92 19.62 0.55
N ASN A 35 -6.78 19.68 1.89
CA ASN A 35 -7.61 20.50 2.77
C ASN A 35 -9.12 20.20 2.66
N LYS A 36 -9.46 18.93 2.45
CA LYS A 36 -10.83 18.39 2.35
C LYS A 36 -11.06 17.26 3.33
N ALA A 37 -10.49 17.37 4.54
CA ALA A 37 -10.58 16.34 5.57
C ALA A 37 -12.03 15.96 5.94
N ASP A 38 -12.97 16.89 5.78
CA ASP A 38 -14.41 16.64 5.96
C ASP A 38 -14.96 15.56 5.02
N LEU A 39 -14.41 15.46 3.81
CA LEU A 39 -14.80 14.40 2.86
C LEU A 39 -14.26 13.03 3.27
N LEU A 40 -13.05 12.98 3.80
CA LEU A 40 -12.47 11.74 4.33
C LEU A 40 -13.22 11.30 5.60
N GLU A 41 -13.58 12.24 6.48
CA GLU A 41 -14.34 11.95 7.70
C GLU A 41 -15.71 11.35 7.41
N LYS A 42 -16.37 11.75 6.32
CA LYS A 42 -17.64 11.13 5.91
C LYS A 42 -17.51 9.62 5.65
N GLN A 43 -16.39 9.20 5.08
CA GLN A 43 -16.09 7.77 4.90
C GLN A 43 -15.76 7.10 6.23
N LEU A 44 -14.95 7.76 7.07
CA LEU A 44 -14.59 7.24 8.39
C LEU A 44 -15.83 7.01 9.27
N LYS A 45 -16.87 7.83 9.16
CA LYS A 45 -18.16 7.63 9.84
C LYS A 45 -18.85 6.32 9.45
N TRP A 46 -18.73 5.89 8.21
CA TRP A 46 -19.25 4.57 7.82
C TRP A 46 -18.54 3.44 8.56
N TYR A 47 -17.21 3.51 8.73
CA TYR A 47 -16.47 2.50 9.49
C TYR A 47 -16.97 2.36 10.92
N LYS A 48 -17.41 3.43 11.57
CA LYS A 48 -18.06 3.34 12.89
C LYS A 48 -19.32 2.47 12.85
N THR A 49 -20.11 2.54 11.81
CA THR A 49 -21.31 1.69 11.65
C THR A 49 -20.96 0.23 11.36
N ALA A 50 -19.75 -0.01 10.82
CA ALA A 50 -19.26 -1.35 10.48
C ALA A 50 -18.61 -2.08 11.68
N VAL A 51 -18.27 -1.37 12.75
CA VAL A 51 -17.56 -1.94 13.93
C VAL A 51 -18.17 -3.23 14.46
N PRO A 52 -19.49 -3.34 14.72
CA PRO A 52 -20.06 -4.57 15.27
C PRO A 52 -19.79 -5.81 14.40
N MET A 53 -19.99 -5.68 13.07
CA MET A 53 -19.71 -6.76 12.13
C MET A 53 -18.22 -7.10 12.04
N ALA A 54 -17.37 -6.09 12.08
CA ALA A 54 -15.92 -6.25 11.99
C ALA A 54 -15.34 -6.90 13.27
N CYS A 55 -15.93 -6.65 14.45
CA CYS A 55 -15.65 -7.37 15.70
C CYS A 55 -16.06 -8.85 15.58
N ASP A 56 -17.27 -9.13 15.08
CA ASP A 56 -17.74 -10.50 14.88
C ASP A 56 -16.84 -11.30 13.94
N ILE A 57 -16.32 -10.65 12.89
CA ILE A 57 -15.38 -11.28 11.96
C ILE A 57 -14.06 -11.61 12.66
N ALA A 58 -13.48 -10.66 13.42
CA ALA A 58 -12.26 -10.89 14.19
C ALA A 58 -12.44 -12.08 15.15
N ALA A 59 -13.50 -12.07 15.95
CA ALA A 59 -13.80 -13.12 16.92
C ALA A 59 -13.97 -14.52 16.26
N ARG A 60 -14.68 -14.60 15.12
CA ARG A 60 -14.83 -15.85 14.37
C ARG A 60 -13.51 -16.39 13.82
N GLN A 61 -12.56 -15.51 13.53
CA GLN A 61 -11.21 -15.87 13.07
C GLN A 61 -10.23 -16.12 14.21
N GLY A 62 -10.66 -15.96 15.47
CA GLY A 62 -9.82 -16.18 16.65
C GLY A 62 -8.91 -15.00 17.01
N PHE A 63 -9.20 -13.80 16.52
CA PHE A 63 -8.42 -12.59 16.77
C PHE A 63 -9.17 -11.62 17.70
N ASN A 64 -8.41 -10.72 18.32
CA ASN A 64 -8.94 -9.63 19.14
C ASN A 64 -9.33 -8.42 18.27
N GLY A 65 -10.11 -7.51 18.80
CA GLY A 65 -10.38 -6.20 18.22
C GLY A 65 -11.26 -6.22 16.97
N ILE A 66 -10.88 -5.45 15.97
CA ILE A 66 -11.68 -5.19 14.76
C ILE A 66 -10.95 -5.63 13.50
N ARG A 67 -11.56 -6.53 12.71
CA ARG A 67 -11.07 -6.99 11.43
C ARG A 67 -11.75 -6.27 10.27
N TRP A 68 -10.99 -5.47 9.53
CA TRP A 68 -11.44 -4.84 8.30
C TRP A 68 -11.19 -5.77 7.10
N MET A 69 -12.26 -6.17 6.42
CA MET A 69 -12.17 -7.10 5.29
C MET A 69 -11.74 -6.38 4.01
N LYS A 70 -11.22 -7.13 3.02
CA LYS A 70 -10.86 -6.61 1.70
C LYS A 70 -12.01 -5.89 1.03
N MET A 71 -13.15 -6.56 0.94
CA MET A 71 -14.38 -6.05 0.34
C MET A 71 -15.59 -6.40 1.20
N THR A 72 -16.54 -5.49 1.26
CA THR A 72 -17.80 -5.69 1.99
C THR A 72 -19.00 -5.28 1.14
N ASP A 73 -20.16 -5.69 1.58
CA ASP A 73 -21.43 -5.09 1.18
C ASP A 73 -21.69 -3.79 1.98
N PRO A 74 -22.75 -3.03 1.68
CA PRO A 74 -23.12 -1.83 2.44
C PRO A 74 -23.41 -2.08 3.93
N SER A 75 -23.81 -3.30 4.31
CA SER A 75 -24.05 -3.70 5.70
C SER A 75 -22.79 -4.18 6.43
N SER A 76 -21.61 -3.99 5.82
CA SER A 76 -20.29 -4.38 6.30
C SER A 76 -20.01 -5.87 6.38
N LYS A 77 -20.90 -6.72 5.84
CA LYS A 77 -20.62 -8.14 5.70
C LYS A 77 -19.55 -8.35 4.65
N GLU A 78 -18.68 -9.33 4.91
CA GLU A 78 -17.68 -9.73 3.91
C GLU A 78 -18.36 -10.11 2.59
N ALA A 79 -17.86 -9.55 1.49
CA ALA A 79 -18.30 -9.87 0.15
C ALA A 79 -17.26 -10.74 -0.55
N PRO A 80 -17.68 -11.77 -1.32
CA PRO A 80 -16.74 -12.65 -2.02
C PRO A 80 -15.77 -11.88 -2.91
N SER A 81 -14.48 -12.18 -2.81
CA SER A 81 -13.42 -11.63 -3.65
C SER A 81 -12.23 -12.60 -3.72
N ASP A 82 -11.39 -12.45 -4.74
CA ASP A 82 -10.14 -13.21 -4.83
C ASP A 82 -9.28 -12.93 -3.59
N VAL A 83 -8.61 -13.95 -3.09
CA VAL A 83 -7.82 -14.00 -1.84
C VAL A 83 -8.53 -13.50 -0.59
N GLY A 84 -9.68 -12.87 -0.70
CA GLY A 84 -10.62 -12.53 0.39
C GLY A 84 -9.95 -12.01 1.66
N SER A 85 -10.10 -12.77 2.75
CA SER A 85 -9.58 -12.45 4.07
C SER A 85 -8.05 -12.53 4.19
N PHE A 86 -7.34 -13.10 3.21
CA PHE A 86 -5.88 -13.16 3.23
C PHE A 86 -5.20 -11.86 2.81
N ILE A 87 -5.93 -10.92 2.20
CA ILE A 87 -5.47 -9.54 2.05
C ILE A 87 -5.67 -8.80 3.37
N ILE A 88 -4.60 -8.16 3.85
CA ILE A 88 -4.58 -7.53 5.17
C ILE A 88 -4.17 -6.05 5.16
N TRP A 89 -3.61 -5.56 4.08
CA TRP A 89 -3.05 -4.20 4.02
C TRP A 89 -4.08 -3.07 4.24
N GLN A 90 -5.38 -3.36 4.12
CA GLN A 90 -6.43 -2.41 4.48
C GLN A 90 -6.63 -2.29 6.00
N GLN A 91 -6.10 -3.20 6.80
CA GLN A 91 -6.31 -3.20 8.24
C GLN A 91 -5.88 -1.89 8.91
N PRO A 92 -4.69 -1.32 8.64
CA PRO A 92 -4.27 -0.04 9.21
C PRO A 92 -4.95 1.20 8.60
N HIS A 93 -5.74 1.08 7.52
CA HIS A 93 -6.31 2.24 6.83
C HIS A 93 -7.14 3.14 7.74
N VAL A 94 -7.90 2.55 8.65
CA VAL A 94 -8.73 3.31 9.60
C VAL A 94 -7.87 4.16 10.52
N ILE A 95 -6.77 3.61 11.01
CA ILE A 95 -5.80 4.35 11.85
C ILE A 95 -5.19 5.49 11.03
N TYR A 96 -4.79 5.22 9.79
CA TYR A 96 -4.18 6.23 8.94
C TYR A 96 -5.17 7.34 8.54
N MET A 97 -6.40 6.99 8.16
CA MET A 97 -7.45 7.98 7.87
C MET A 97 -7.70 8.88 9.08
N SER A 98 -7.82 8.28 10.26
CA SER A 98 -8.01 9.03 11.51
C SER A 98 -6.85 9.98 11.79
N GLU A 99 -5.62 9.53 11.59
CA GLU A 99 -4.43 10.36 11.74
C GLU A 99 -4.40 11.52 10.73
N LEU A 100 -4.68 11.27 9.46
CA LEU A 100 -4.72 12.30 8.43
C LEU A 100 -5.77 13.39 8.73
N ILE A 101 -6.96 13.00 9.18
CA ILE A 101 -8.02 13.94 9.56
C ILE A 101 -7.59 14.74 10.78
N TYR A 102 -7.07 14.08 11.81
CA TYR A 102 -6.58 14.75 13.02
C TYR A 102 -5.47 15.76 12.69
N ARG A 103 -4.51 15.41 11.84
CA ARG A 103 -3.42 16.30 11.42
C ARG A 103 -3.93 17.54 10.69
N ALA A 104 -4.91 17.36 9.80
CA ALA A 104 -5.51 18.46 9.06
C ALA A 104 -6.38 19.37 9.97
N ARG A 105 -6.99 18.81 10.99
CA ARG A 105 -7.90 19.51 11.94
C ARG A 105 -7.74 18.94 13.35
N PRO A 106 -6.67 19.29 14.08
CA PRO A 106 -6.45 18.79 15.44
C PRO A 106 -7.62 19.13 16.37
N SER A 107 -8.20 18.11 17.03
CA SER A 107 -9.33 18.26 17.94
C SER A 107 -9.32 17.15 18.99
N GLN A 108 -9.46 17.52 20.27
CA GLN A 108 -9.60 16.56 21.37
C GLN A 108 -10.94 15.81 21.29
N GLU A 109 -11.98 16.44 20.76
CA GLU A 109 -13.26 15.80 20.55
C GLU A 109 -13.13 14.69 19.49
N PHE A 110 -12.48 14.97 18.36
CA PHE A 110 -12.22 14.00 17.31
C PHE A 110 -11.38 12.81 17.83
N LEU A 111 -10.31 13.08 18.60
CA LEU A 111 -9.51 12.00 19.22
C LEU A 111 -10.37 11.07 20.07
N ARG A 112 -11.22 11.62 20.95
CA ARG A 112 -12.08 10.81 21.82
C ARG A 112 -13.16 10.06 21.00
N GLU A 113 -13.72 10.70 19.98
CA GLU A 113 -14.76 10.10 19.14
C GLU A 113 -14.29 8.83 18.42
N TYR A 114 -13.03 8.81 17.97
CA TYR A 114 -12.47 7.72 17.19
C TYR A 114 -11.46 6.85 17.97
N ALA A 115 -11.21 7.14 19.23
CA ALA A 115 -10.25 6.44 20.08
C ALA A 115 -10.46 4.93 20.10
N ASP A 116 -11.68 4.48 20.40
CA ASP A 116 -11.99 3.06 20.49
C ASP A 116 -11.76 2.32 19.16
N MET A 117 -12.18 2.91 18.05
CA MET A 117 -12.00 2.30 16.74
C MET A 117 -10.50 2.20 16.36
N VAL A 118 -9.68 3.18 16.71
CA VAL A 118 -8.21 3.13 16.52
C VAL A 118 -7.61 2.06 17.42
N GLU A 119 -7.98 2.04 18.69
CA GLU A 119 -7.52 1.07 19.70
C GLU A 119 -7.85 -0.37 19.30
N GLN A 120 -9.11 -0.64 18.95
CA GLN A 120 -9.56 -1.98 18.57
C GLN A 120 -8.98 -2.45 17.22
N THR A 121 -8.73 -1.51 16.29
CA THR A 121 -8.01 -1.83 15.05
C THR A 121 -6.57 -2.25 15.35
N ALA A 122 -5.89 -1.54 16.25
CA ALA A 122 -4.54 -1.89 16.68
C ALA A 122 -4.51 -3.21 17.49
N ALA A 123 -5.53 -3.47 18.33
CA ALA A 123 -5.65 -4.73 19.05
C ALA A 123 -5.73 -5.94 18.10
N PHE A 124 -6.48 -5.82 16.99
CA PHE A 124 -6.45 -6.85 15.95
C PHE A 124 -5.05 -7.00 15.37
N MET A 125 -4.39 -5.91 15.02
CA MET A 125 -3.05 -5.97 14.42
C MET A 125 -2.03 -6.62 15.36
N ALA A 126 -2.10 -6.37 16.66
CA ALA A 126 -1.26 -7.01 17.65
C ALA A 126 -1.55 -8.51 17.80
N SER A 127 -2.84 -8.92 17.76
CA SER A 127 -3.22 -10.32 17.83
C SER A 127 -2.94 -11.13 16.57
N PHE A 128 -2.70 -10.45 15.43
CA PHE A 128 -2.47 -11.12 14.14
C PHE A 128 -1.02 -11.52 13.92
N VAL A 129 -0.07 -10.82 14.53
CA VAL A 129 1.35 -11.18 14.42
C VAL A 129 1.68 -12.39 15.28
N ASN A 130 2.63 -13.21 14.82
CA ASN A 130 3.08 -14.38 15.55
C ASN A 130 4.51 -14.14 16.08
N TYR A 131 4.79 -14.60 17.29
CA TYR A 131 6.12 -14.55 17.85
C TYR A 131 6.96 -15.76 17.40
N ASP A 132 8.03 -15.47 16.65
CA ASP A 132 9.05 -16.44 16.22
C ASP A 132 10.14 -16.50 17.30
N SER A 133 10.00 -17.48 18.22
CA SER A 133 10.90 -17.65 19.37
C SER A 133 12.33 -18.00 18.99
N ASP A 134 12.53 -18.65 17.86
CA ASP A 134 13.86 -19.07 17.40
C ASP A 134 14.71 -17.87 16.97
N ASN A 135 14.06 -16.80 16.51
CA ASN A 135 14.71 -15.58 16.02
C ASN A 135 14.41 -14.34 16.88
N ASP A 136 13.68 -14.47 18.00
CA ASP A 136 13.25 -13.38 18.89
C ASP A 136 12.61 -12.21 18.14
N ARG A 137 11.61 -12.49 17.29
CA ARG A 137 10.96 -11.49 16.45
C ARG A 137 9.47 -11.79 16.24
N TYR A 138 8.69 -10.77 15.93
CA TYR A 138 7.31 -10.91 15.47
C TYR A 138 7.27 -10.97 13.94
N ILE A 139 6.43 -11.88 13.43
CA ILE A 139 6.28 -12.16 11.98
C ILE A 139 4.81 -12.05 11.55
N ILE A 140 4.61 -11.78 10.26
CA ILE A 140 3.31 -11.89 9.59
C ILE A 140 3.33 -13.10 8.68
N GLN A 141 2.39 -14.02 8.91
CA GLN A 141 2.13 -15.20 8.08
C GLN A 141 0.62 -15.40 7.91
N GLY A 142 0.22 -16.24 6.97
CA GLY A 142 -1.20 -16.47 6.68
C GLY A 142 -1.86 -15.30 5.97
N ALA A 143 -1.09 -14.52 5.20
CA ALA A 143 -1.56 -13.38 4.43
C ALA A 143 -0.90 -13.32 3.06
N CYS A 144 -1.63 -12.76 2.08
CA CYS A 144 -1.05 -12.40 0.78
C CYS A 144 -0.44 -11.01 0.84
N ALA A 145 0.55 -10.75 -0.01
CA ALA A 145 1.01 -9.39 -0.24
C ALA A 145 -0.06 -8.55 -0.96
N ALA A 146 0.04 -7.23 -0.86
CA ALA A 146 -0.95 -6.27 -1.36
C ALA A 146 -1.32 -6.43 -2.84
N ASN A 147 -0.45 -7.00 -3.65
CA ASN A 147 -0.69 -7.25 -5.07
C ASN A 147 -1.45 -8.55 -5.40
N GLU A 148 -1.83 -9.33 -4.39
CA GLU A 148 -2.49 -10.63 -4.57
C GLU A 148 -1.64 -11.69 -5.29
N SER A 149 -0.34 -11.48 -5.42
CA SER A 149 0.55 -12.36 -6.23
C SER A 149 1.12 -13.53 -5.45
N TYR A 150 1.02 -13.51 -4.14
CA TYR A 150 1.58 -14.51 -3.25
C TYR A 150 0.47 -15.33 -2.61
N ASN A 151 0.76 -16.61 -2.41
CA ASN A 151 -0.12 -17.52 -1.70
C ASN A 151 0.05 -17.31 -0.19
N GLU A 152 -1.04 -17.21 0.54
CA GLU A 152 -1.09 -17.04 2.00
C GLU A 152 -0.40 -18.17 2.78
N GLU A 153 -0.40 -19.39 2.24
CA GLU A 153 0.23 -20.56 2.89
C GLU A 153 1.76 -20.46 2.88
N THR A 154 2.34 -19.79 1.91
CA THR A 154 3.79 -19.72 1.69
C THR A 154 4.39 -18.35 1.94
N THR A 155 3.57 -17.30 2.02
CA THR A 155 4.05 -15.93 2.22
C THR A 155 4.43 -15.69 3.68
N LEU A 156 5.65 -15.21 3.87
CA LEU A 156 6.17 -14.79 5.17
C LEU A 156 6.66 -13.35 5.08
N ASN A 157 6.24 -12.52 6.03
CA ASN A 157 6.68 -11.13 6.18
C ASN A 157 6.59 -10.32 4.88
N PRO A 158 5.39 -10.14 4.30
CA PRO A 158 5.23 -9.27 3.15
C PRO A 158 5.62 -7.83 3.53
N ALA A 159 6.50 -7.22 2.70
CA ALA A 159 7.27 -6.03 3.09
C ALA A 159 6.40 -4.80 3.37
N PHE A 160 5.40 -4.55 2.53
CA PHE A 160 4.51 -3.41 2.74
C PHE A 160 3.63 -3.60 3.98
N GLU A 161 3.07 -4.77 4.18
CA GLU A 161 2.25 -5.12 5.33
C GLU A 161 3.05 -5.00 6.63
N MET A 162 4.30 -5.49 6.66
CA MET A 162 5.20 -5.32 7.80
C MET A 162 5.42 -3.85 8.15
N ALA A 163 5.74 -3.03 7.16
CA ALA A 163 5.93 -1.59 7.35
C ALA A 163 4.63 -0.89 7.79
N TYR A 164 3.49 -1.32 7.25
CA TYR A 164 2.20 -0.73 7.57
C TYR A 164 1.70 -1.14 8.97
N TRP A 165 2.01 -2.37 9.41
CA TRP A 165 1.79 -2.78 10.82
C TRP A 165 2.60 -1.93 11.77
N HIS A 166 3.90 -1.75 11.47
CA HIS A 166 4.75 -0.86 12.27
C HIS A 166 4.17 0.56 12.35
N PHE A 167 3.77 1.12 11.22
CA PHE A 167 3.17 2.46 11.17
C PHE A 167 1.86 2.51 11.97
N GLY A 168 0.93 1.59 11.73
CA GLY A 168 -0.38 1.60 12.38
C GLY A 168 -0.29 1.48 13.90
N LEU A 169 0.51 0.54 14.41
CA LEU A 169 0.75 0.40 15.85
C LEU A 169 1.45 1.64 16.44
N SER A 170 2.40 2.24 15.71
CA SER A 170 3.07 3.47 16.15
C SER A 170 2.09 4.65 16.27
N ILE A 171 1.18 4.80 15.31
CA ILE A 171 0.15 5.84 15.37
C ILE A 171 -0.85 5.57 16.50
N ALA A 172 -1.28 4.33 16.67
CA ALA A 172 -2.18 3.98 17.78
C ALA A 172 -1.55 4.33 19.16
N GLN A 173 -0.25 4.07 19.33
CA GLN A 173 0.48 4.50 20.54
C GLN A 173 0.50 6.03 20.69
N LYS A 174 0.76 6.78 19.61
CA LYS A 174 0.70 8.25 19.64
C LYS A 174 -0.71 8.76 20.00
N TRP A 175 -1.75 8.07 19.56
CA TRP A 175 -3.13 8.41 19.93
C TRP A 175 -3.39 8.20 21.41
N ARG A 176 -2.89 7.11 22.01
CA ARG A 176 -2.95 6.87 23.45
C ARG A 176 -2.27 8.01 24.23
N GLU A 177 -1.06 8.40 23.82
CA GLU A 177 -0.32 9.51 24.43
C GLU A 177 -1.08 10.85 24.33
N ARG A 178 -1.68 11.17 23.16
CA ARG A 178 -2.50 12.39 22.97
C ARG A 178 -3.76 12.40 23.84
N LEU A 179 -4.26 11.23 24.21
CA LEU A 179 -5.39 11.06 25.13
C LEU A 179 -4.97 11.02 26.60
N GLY A 180 -3.67 11.14 26.90
CA GLY A 180 -3.14 11.03 28.26
C GLY A 180 -3.08 9.60 28.80
N LEU A 181 -3.18 8.60 27.93
CA LEU A 181 -3.07 7.19 28.28
C LEU A 181 -1.62 6.72 28.21
N GLN A 182 -1.28 5.73 29.03
CA GLN A 182 0.03 5.07 28.92
C GLN A 182 0.09 4.25 27.60
N ARG A 183 1.28 4.12 27.05
CA ARG A 183 1.55 3.24 25.91
C ARG A 183 1.22 1.80 26.29
N HIS A 184 0.77 1.01 25.31
CA HIS A 184 0.47 -0.40 25.47
C HIS A 184 1.77 -1.20 25.38
N ALA A 185 2.16 -1.89 26.45
CA ALA A 185 3.47 -2.56 26.55
C ALA A 185 3.69 -3.63 25.47
N GLU A 186 2.68 -4.45 25.19
CA GLU A 186 2.74 -5.47 24.13
C GLU A 186 2.95 -4.84 22.74
N TRP A 187 2.29 -3.71 22.44
CA TRP A 187 2.49 -3.03 21.16
C TRP A 187 3.90 -2.44 21.03
N ASP A 188 4.47 -1.98 22.11
CA ASP A 188 5.87 -1.51 22.14
C ASP A 188 6.84 -2.66 21.93
N GLU A 189 6.57 -3.84 22.49
CA GLU A 189 7.37 -5.03 22.24
C GLU A 189 7.28 -5.47 20.77
N ILE A 190 6.07 -5.51 20.21
CA ILE A 190 5.88 -5.81 18.78
C ILE A 190 6.63 -4.80 17.91
N LEU A 191 6.48 -3.51 18.17
CA LEU A 191 7.17 -2.45 17.45
C LEU A 191 8.70 -2.59 17.51
N ALA A 192 9.24 -3.00 18.66
CA ALA A 192 10.67 -3.20 18.83
C ALA A 192 11.19 -4.45 18.11
N LYS A 193 10.40 -5.54 18.08
CA LYS A 193 10.81 -6.87 17.60
C LYS A 193 10.17 -7.29 16.27
N LEU A 194 9.36 -6.46 15.62
CA LEU A 194 8.82 -6.80 14.30
C LEU A 194 9.98 -7.12 13.34
N ALA A 195 9.87 -8.21 12.59
CA ALA A 195 10.94 -8.68 11.72
C ALA A 195 11.38 -7.60 10.72
N PRO A 196 12.67 -7.52 10.38
CA PRO A 196 13.16 -6.58 9.37
C PRO A 196 12.58 -6.95 7.99
N LEU A 197 12.50 -5.97 7.09
CA LEU A 197 12.13 -6.22 5.71
C LEU A 197 13.22 -7.03 5.01
N ALA A 198 12.80 -8.06 4.29
CA ALA A 198 13.73 -8.93 3.56
C ALA A 198 14.45 -8.18 2.43
N THR A 199 15.72 -8.53 2.22
CA THR A 199 16.55 -7.97 1.16
C THR A 199 17.26 -9.06 0.39
N SER A 200 17.48 -8.83 -0.91
CA SER A 200 18.37 -9.63 -1.73
C SER A 200 19.84 -9.41 -1.34
N PRO A 201 20.77 -10.28 -1.79
CA PRO A 201 22.20 -10.14 -1.52
C PRO A 201 22.80 -8.81 -2.03
N ASP A 202 22.25 -8.23 -3.09
CA ASP A 202 22.66 -6.93 -3.64
C ASP A 202 21.99 -5.73 -2.94
N GLY A 203 21.21 -6.01 -1.87
CA GLY A 203 20.65 -4.99 -1.01
C GLY A 203 19.39 -4.31 -1.55
N ILE A 204 18.58 -5.04 -2.31
CA ILE A 204 17.27 -4.60 -2.78
C ILE A 204 16.20 -5.19 -1.85
N TYR A 205 15.21 -4.40 -1.46
CA TYR A 205 14.07 -4.92 -0.72
C TYR A 205 13.25 -5.88 -1.56
N LEU A 206 12.97 -7.05 -1.00
CA LEU A 206 12.09 -8.06 -1.59
C LEU A 206 10.64 -7.80 -1.19
N PRO A 207 9.67 -8.24 -1.99
CA PRO A 207 8.25 -8.10 -1.67
C PRO A 207 7.81 -8.86 -0.41
N ALA A 208 8.52 -9.96 -0.06
CA ALA A 208 8.32 -10.71 1.17
C ALA A 208 9.62 -11.48 1.54
N GLU A 209 9.71 -12.00 2.75
CA GLU A 209 10.84 -12.85 3.19
C GLU A 209 10.79 -14.21 2.52
N LYS A 210 9.58 -14.80 2.41
CA LYS A 210 9.31 -16.02 1.64
C LYS A 210 8.00 -15.83 0.87
N GLY A 211 7.90 -16.58 -0.22
CA GLY A 211 6.70 -16.60 -1.04
C GLY A 211 6.99 -17.25 -2.39
N ARG A 212 5.95 -17.62 -3.12
CA ARG A 212 6.10 -18.21 -4.45
C ARG A 212 6.87 -17.26 -5.37
N GLY A 213 7.99 -17.74 -5.91
CA GLY A 213 8.83 -16.98 -6.83
C GLY A 213 9.82 -16.02 -6.16
N ILE A 214 9.86 -15.97 -4.83
CA ILE A 214 10.94 -15.30 -4.10
C ILE A 214 12.05 -16.32 -3.86
N PRO A 215 13.28 -16.05 -4.28
CA PRO A 215 14.42 -16.94 -4.02
C PRO A 215 14.65 -17.10 -2.53
N ASP A 216 14.87 -18.33 -2.08
CA ASP A 216 15.37 -18.58 -0.72
C ASP A 216 16.83 -18.15 -0.66
N PHE A 217 17.11 -17.07 0.04
CA PHE A 217 18.48 -16.63 0.32
C PHE A 217 18.86 -17.08 1.72
N VAL A 218 19.53 -18.22 1.79
CA VAL A 218 20.16 -18.67 3.04
C VAL A 218 21.60 -18.17 3.05
N ASN A 219 21.95 -17.29 4.00
CA ASN A 219 23.29 -16.71 4.16
C ASN A 219 23.88 -16.07 2.88
N GLY A 220 23.04 -15.44 2.06
CA GLY A 220 23.47 -14.80 0.82
C GLY A 220 23.74 -15.75 -0.35
N ILE A 221 23.43 -17.02 -0.21
CA ILE A 221 23.53 -18.01 -1.28
C ILE A 221 22.11 -18.24 -1.84
N PRO A 222 21.88 -18.14 -3.17
CA PRO A 222 20.60 -18.53 -3.75
C PRO A 222 20.30 -19.98 -3.38
N GLY A 223 19.17 -20.22 -2.71
CA GLY A 223 18.68 -21.57 -2.42
C GLY A 223 18.35 -22.33 -3.70
N GLU A 224 18.11 -23.65 -3.58
CA GLU A 224 17.86 -24.55 -4.69
C GLU A 224 16.80 -24.04 -5.68
N LYS A 225 16.94 -24.47 -6.95
CA LYS A 225 16.12 -24.09 -8.11
C LYS A 225 14.67 -23.84 -7.75
N LEU A 226 14.21 -22.62 -8.06
CA LEU A 226 12.78 -22.29 -8.04
C LEU A 226 11.99 -23.39 -8.78
N PRO A 227 10.89 -23.89 -8.23
CA PRO A 227 10.01 -24.77 -8.97
C PRO A 227 9.56 -24.05 -10.24
N GLU A 228 9.72 -24.72 -11.38
CA GLU A 228 9.25 -24.17 -12.66
C GLU A 228 7.76 -23.83 -12.55
N MET A 229 7.41 -22.59 -12.86
CA MET A 229 6.02 -22.20 -12.96
C MET A 229 5.37 -23.06 -14.05
N PRO A 230 4.21 -23.71 -13.79
CA PRO A 230 3.50 -24.40 -14.84
C PRO A 230 3.23 -23.43 -15.98
N ALA A 231 3.53 -23.84 -17.21
CA ALA A 231 3.14 -23.11 -18.39
C ALA A 231 1.63 -22.88 -18.33
N GLY A 232 1.19 -21.62 -18.21
CA GLY A 232 -0.23 -21.26 -18.09
C GLY A 232 -0.68 -20.80 -16.71
N GLY A 233 0.23 -20.42 -15.82
CA GLY A 233 -0.12 -19.83 -14.51
C GLY A 233 -1.06 -18.64 -14.65
N TYR A 234 -2.16 -18.66 -13.90
CA TYR A 234 -3.13 -17.55 -13.85
C TYR A 234 -2.60 -16.45 -12.93
N ILE A 235 -2.47 -15.24 -13.48
CA ILE A 235 -2.34 -14.03 -12.68
C ILE A 235 -3.74 -13.45 -12.56
N ASN A 236 -4.26 -13.31 -11.34
CA ASN A 236 -5.62 -12.80 -11.07
C ASN A 236 -6.75 -13.54 -11.82
N GLY A 237 -6.68 -14.87 -11.94
CA GLY A 237 -7.72 -15.66 -12.59
C GLY A 237 -7.87 -15.41 -14.10
N GLN A 238 -6.97 -14.66 -14.73
CA GLN A 238 -6.97 -14.42 -16.17
C GLN A 238 -5.77 -15.10 -16.81
N ARG A 239 -6.02 -15.83 -17.94
CA ARG A 239 -4.93 -16.27 -18.80
C ARG A 239 -4.07 -15.07 -19.21
N PRO A 240 -2.73 -15.18 -19.23
CA PRO A 240 -1.91 -14.23 -19.92
C PRO A 240 -2.45 -14.10 -21.35
N LYS A 241 -3.03 -12.96 -21.69
CA LYS A 241 -3.32 -12.66 -23.09
C LYS A 241 -1.96 -12.45 -23.74
N GLU A 242 -1.62 -13.27 -24.75
CA GLU A 242 -0.69 -12.83 -25.75
C GLU A 242 -1.28 -11.55 -26.34
N ALA A 243 -0.69 -10.43 -25.94
CA ALA A 243 -1.17 -9.14 -26.39
C ALA A 243 -0.65 -8.96 -27.83
N ASP A 244 -1.54 -8.91 -28.79
CA ASP A 244 -1.26 -8.36 -30.12
C ASP A 244 -0.65 -6.97 -29.93
N GLY A 245 0.66 -6.85 -30.18
CA GLY A 245 1.43 -5.61 -30.05
C GLY A 245 2.48 -5.58 -28.95
N SER A 246 2.77 -6.66 -28.23
CA SER A 246 3.92 -6.72 -27.33
C SER A 246 5.22 -6.74 -28.15
N VAL A 247 6.15 -5.84 -27.81
CA VAL A 247 7.54 -5.93 -28.25
C VAL A 247 8.06 -7.31 -27.84
N SER A 248 8.40 -8.16 -28.80
CA SER A 248 8.93 -9.49 -28.51
C SER A 248 10.28 -9.34 -27.81
N LEU A 249 10.32 -9.66 -26.52
CA LEU A 249 11.58 -9.70 -25.77
C LEU A 249 12.44 -10.85 -26.27
N SER A 250 13.75 -10.63 -26.37
CA SER A 250 14.70 -11.71 -26.61
C SER A 250 14.60 -12.78 -25.53
N GLU A 251 14.94 -14.04 -25.84
CA GLU A 251 14.94 -15.13 -24.86
C GLU A 251 15.85 -14.83 -23.66
N GLY A 252 16.94 -14.09 -23.86
CA GLY A 252 17.83 -13.65 -22.78
C GLY A 252 17.20 -12.61 -21.87
N GLU A 253 16.37 -11.71 -22.39
CA GLU A 253 15.62 -10.72 -21.60
C GLU A 253 14.45 -11.37 -20.86
N LYS A 254 13.77 -12.32 -21.47
CA LYS A 254 12.73 -13.13 -20.81
C LYS A 254 13.34 -13.96 -19.67
N SER A 255 14.52 -14.53 -19.85
CA SER A 255 15.23 -15.29 -18.80
C SER A 255 15.66 -14.41 -17.64
N LYS A 256 16.23 -13.23 -17.90
CA LYS A 256 16.59 -12.26 -16.84
C LYS A 256 15.36 -11.79 -16.06
N ARG A 257 14.26 -11.51 -16.72
CA ARG A 257 13.01 -11.11 -16.09
C ARG A 257 12.43 -12.20 -15.20
N LYS A 258 12.54 -13.47 -15.60
CA LYS A 258 12.02 -14.63 -14.86
C LYS A 258 12.65 -14.80 -13.48
N HIS A 259 13.83 -14.25 -13.24
CA HIS A 259 14.59 -14.34 -12.00
C HIS A 259 14.67 -13.00 -11.22
N ASP A 260 14.13 -11.92 -11.77
CA ASP A 260 14.07 -10.64 -11.06
C ASP A 260 12.83 -10.61 -10.16
N PRO A 261 12.95 -10.40 -8.84
CA PRO A 261 11.82 -10.35 -7.92
C PRO A 261 10.70 -9.38 -8.34
N PHE A 262 11.04 -8.29 -9.02
CA PHE A 262 10.06 -7.34 -9.56
C PHE A 262 9.26 -7.89 -10.75
N TYR A 263 9.73 -8.92 -11.42
CA TYR A 263 9.02 -9.57 -12.52
C TYR A 263 8.32 -10.86 -12.11
N VAL A 264 8.83 -11.54 -11.10
CA VAL A 264 8.22 -12.79 -10.61
C VAL A 264 6.85 -12.53 -9.97
N THR A 265 6.67 -11.37 -9.37
CA THR A 265 5.42 -10.98 -8.72
C THR A 265 4.37 -10.45 -9.67
N GLY A 266 4.75 -10.04 -10.86
CA GLY A 266 3.87 -9.80 -12.02
C GLY A 266 3.05 -8.53 -12.00
N THR A 267 2.82 -7.83 -10.89
CA THR A 267 1.77 -6.81 -10.85
C THR A 267 2.07 -5.52 -10.10
N SER A 268 2.97 -5.45 -9.13
CA SER A 268 3.30 -4.20 -8.49
C SER A 268 4.54 -4.25 -7.59
N SER A 269 5.13 -3.10 -7.34
CA SER A 269 6.29 -2.91 -6.47
C SER A 269 5.84 -2.33 -5.13
N GLU A 270 4.99 -3.06 -4.40
CA GLU A 270 4.38 -2.64 -3.14
C GLU A 270 5.40 -2.29 -2.07
N ASN A 271 6.56 -2.94 -2.10
CA ASN A 271 7.65 -2.64 -1.19
C ASN A 271 8.10 -1.16 -1.26
N LEU A 272 7.88 -0.47 -2.39
CA LEU A 272 8.09 0.98 -2.48
C LEU A 272 7.12 1.78 -1.60
N LEU A 273 5.91 1.25 -1.32
CA LEU A 273 4.94 1.89 -0.42
C LEU A 273 5.46 1.98 1.01
N ALA A 274 6.33 1.06 1.40
CA ALA A 274 6.92 1.03 2.74
C ALA A 274 7.74 2.29 3.09
N TYR A 275 8.20 3.04 2.07
CA TYR A 275 8.88 4.33 2.22
C TYR A 275 8.44 5.34 1.15
N GLY A 276 7.20 5.41 0.87
CA GLY A 276 6.57 6.39 -0.04
C GLY A 276 5.29 6.87 0.61
N MET A 277 4.29 5.99 0.61
CA MET A 277 3.05 6.19 1.34
C MET A 277 3.30 6.27 2.86
N LEU A 278 4.20 5.46 3.38
CA LEU A 278 4.55 5.44 4.80
C LEU A 278 5.80 6.27 5.08
N PRO A 279 5.91 6.87 6.27
CA PRO A 279 7.08 7.60 6.70
C PRO A 279 8.27 6.68 7.00
N GLU A 280 9.41 7.29 7.27
CA GLU A 280 10.58 6.59 7.78
C GLU A 280 10.26 5.80 9.06
N SER A 281 10.83 4.63 9.15
CA SER A 281 10.75 3.77 10.33
C SER A 281 12.05 2.98 10.50
N ARG A 282 12.23 2.33 11.67
CA ARG A 282 13.37 1.46 11.89
C ARG A 282 13.51 0.29 10.90
N LEU A 283 12.44 -0.03 10.16
CA LEU A 283 12.43 -1.10 9.17
C LEU A 283 13.04 -0.67 7.83
N ILE A 284 13.26 0.63 7.62
CA ILE A 284 13.71 1.19 6.35
C ILE A 284 15.17 1.65 6.45
N ASP A 285 15.98 1.09 5.59
CA ASP A 285 17.31 1.57 5.25
C ASP A 285 17.20 2.35 3.92
N GLN A 286 17.50 3.63 3.96
CA GLN A 286 17.32 4.52 2.80
C GLN A 286 18.22 4.15 1.62
N GLU A 287 19.44 3.64 1.86
CA GLU A 287 20.34 3.20 0.79
C GLU A 287 19.76 1.99 0.04
N LYS A 288 19.26 1.00 0.80
CA LYS A 288 18.59 -0.17 0.21
C LYS A 288 17.32 0.24 -0.53
N MET A 289 16.55 1.18 0.01
CA MET A 289 15.35 1.67 -0.65
C MET A 289 15.69 2.45 -1.92
N GLN A 290 16.79 3.20 -1.94
CA GLN A 290 17.30 3.85 -3.15
C GLN A 290 17.64 2.83 -4.25
N LYS A 291 18.34 1.74 -3.90
CA LYS A 291 18.64 0.65 -4.84
C LYS A 291 17.34 0.00 -5.36
N THR A 292 16.37 -0.20 -4.46
CA THR A 292 15.06 -0.76 -4.77
C THR A 292 14.29 0.14 -5.75
N LEU A 293 14.27 1.45 -5.49
CA LEU A 293 13.64 2.44 -6.37
C LEU A 293 14.24 2.40 -7.78
N VAL A 294 15.57 2.44 -7.88
CA VAL A 294 16.27 2.42 -9.19
C VAL A 294 15.94 1.14 -9.95
N ARG A 295 15.98 -0.01 -9.27
CA ARG A 295 15.63 -1.30 -9.86
C ARG A 295 14.18 -1.30 -10.36
N ALA A 296 13.23 -0.83 -9.56
CA ALA A 296 11.83 -0.76 -9.95
C ALA A 296 11.62 0.19 -11.15
N ALA A 297 12.22 1.38 -11.13
CA ALA A 297 12.08 2.36 -12.20
C ALA A 297 12.63 1.87 -13.55
N GLN A 298 13.67 1.03 -13.53
CA GLN A 298 14.33 0.53 -14.73
C GLN A 298 13.73 -0.77 -15.26
N ASN A 299 13.34 -1.67 -14.37
CA ASN A 299 13.05 -3.06 -14.72
C ASN A 299 11.57 -3.43 -14.63
N TRP A 300 10.73 -2.62 -14.01
CA TRP A 300 9.30 -2.89 -13.90
C TRP A 300 8.63 -2.81 -15.27
N ASN A 301 7.67 -3.71 -15.52
CA ASN A 301 6.91 -3.68 -16.76
C ASN A 301 5.79 -2.62 -16.70
N TRP A 302 6.17 -1.36 -16.83
CA TRP A 302 5.25 -0.22 -16.75
C TRP A 302 4.16 -0.23 -17.83
N SER A 303 4.42 -0.87 -18.97
CA SER A 303 3.51 -0.85 -20.12
C SER A 303 2.61 -2.08 -20.28
N GLY A 304 2.75 -3.10 -19.44
CA GLY A 304 2.06 -4.37 -19.70
C GLY A 304 1.66 -5.19 -18.47
N GLY A 305 1.62 -4.62 -17.29
CA GLY A 305 1.28 -5.35 -16.05
C GLY A 305 1.01 -4.47 -14.87
N SER A 306 1.13 -3.15 -15.06
CA SER A 306 0.92 -2.18 -14.00
C SER A 306 -0.56 -1.82 -13.86
N TRP A 307 -0.93 -1.44 -12.64
CA TRP A 307 -2.16 -0.73 -12.36
C TRP A 307 -1.88 0.77 -12.25
N SER A 308 -2.87 1.62 -12.53
CA SER A 308 -2.68 3.08 -12.51
C SER A 308 -2.18 3.62 -11.16
N TRP A 309 -2.37 2.91 -10.06
CA TRP A 309 -1.84 3.29 -8.74
C TRP A 309 -0.35 2.92 -8.52
N ASN A 310 0.27 2.13 -9.42
CA ASN A 310 1.70 1.85 -9.34
C ASN A 310 2.56 3.09 -9.67
N TYR A 311 2.09 3.94 -10.57
CA TYR A 311 2.81 5.17 -10.98
C TYR A 311 2.93 6.16 -9.81
N PRO A 312 1.85 6.51 -9.10
CA PRO A 312 1.96 7.31 -7.89
C PRO A 312 2.74 6.62 -6.77
N THR A 313 2.73 5.28 -6.68
CA THR A 313 3.61 4.53 -5.75
C THR A 313 5.08 4.84 -6.02
N LEU A 314 5.50 4.71 -7.28
CA LEU A 314 6.86 5.05 -7.70
C LEU A 314 7.18 6.53 -7.43
N ALA A 315 6.26 7.42 -7.77
CA ALA A 315 6.45 8.86 -7.60
C ALA A 315 6.61 9.27 -6.13
N MET A 316 5.82 8.73 -5.22
CA MET A 316 5.91 9.05 -3.79
C MET A 316 7.20 8.51 -3.18
N ASN A 317 7.60 7.28 -3.50
CA ASN A 317 8.87 6.73 -3.05
C ASN A 317 10.07 7.56 -3.56
N ALA A 318 10.07 7.87 -4.86
CA ALA A 318 11.09 8.72 -5.47
C ALA A 318 11.14 10.12 -4.85
N THR A 319 9.98 10.71 -4.56
CA THR A 319 9.89 12.03 -3.89
C THR A 319 10.54 11.97 -2.51
N ARG A 320 10.22 10.97 -1.70
CA ARG A 320 10.76 10.82 -0.34
C ARG A 320 12.28 10.55 -0.34
N LEU A 321 12.78 9.92 -1.39
CA LEU A 321 14.20 9.71 -1.63
C LEU A 321 14.91 10.88 -2.35
N LEU A 322 14.22 12.01 -2.56
CA LEU A 322 14.71 13.19 -3.25
C LEU A 322 15.23 12.90 -4.66
N GLN A 323 14.49 12.05 -5.41
CA GLN A 323 14.74 11.69 -6.80
C GLN A 323 13.64 12.30 -7.71
N PRO A 324 13.60 13.64 -7.86
CA PRO A 324 12.47 14.32 -8.49
C PRO A 324 12.31 13.97 -9.97
N GLU A 325 13.37 13.62 -10.68
CA GLU A 325 13.32 13.21 -12.08
C GLU A 325 12.54 11.89 -12.24
N ILE A 326 12.77 10.93 -11.32
CA ILE A 326 12.04 9.66 -11.30
C ILE A 326 10.58 9.93 -10.90
N ALA A 327 10.36 10.77 -9.88
CA ALA A 327 9.01 11.11 -9.42
C ALA A 327 8.17 11.75 -10.55
N LEU A 328 8.73 12.74 -11.22
CA LEU A 328 8.06 13.42 -12.33
C LEU A 328 7.80 12.48 -13.50
N ARG A 329 8.82 11.68 -13.90
CA ARG A 329 8.66 10.69 -14.95
C ARG A 329 7.55 9.71 -14.62
N ALA A 330 7.42 9.27 -13.38
CA ALA A 330 6.40 8.32 -12.99
C ALA A 330 4.98 8.84 -13.24
N ILE A 331 4.68 10.08 -12.84
CA ILE A 331 3.33 10.67 -13.01
C ILE A 331 3.04 11.21 -14.41
N THR A 332 4.07 11.33 -15.26
CA THR A 332 3.93 11.81 -16.65
C THR A 332 4.20 10.72 -17.67
N MET A 333 4.29 9.47 -17.24
CA MET A 333 4.55 8.34 -18.11
C MET A 333 3.36 8.10 -19.06
N ASP A 334 3.61 8.22 -20.36
CA ASP A 334 2.59 8.02 -21.38
C ASP A 334 2.49 6.53 -21.71
N ASN A 335 1.45 5.89 -21.20
CA ASN A 335 1.15 4.51 -21.56
C ASN A 335 -0.33 4.17 -21.36
N ARG A 336 -0.76 3.02 -21.88
CA ARG A 336 -2.17 2.59 -21.86
C ARG A 336 -2.70 2.19 -20.49
N GLU A 337 -1.80 1.93 -19.55
CA GLU A 337 -2.15 1.45 -18.22
C GLU A 337 -2.54 2.61 -17.28
N ASP A 338 -2.26 3.86 -17.68
CA ASP A 338 -2.51 5.07 -16.87
C ASP A 338 -2.86 6.28 -17.73
N LEU A 339 -3.95 6.22 -18.47
CA LEU A 339 -4.41 7.35 -19.30
C LEU A 339 -5.23 8.33 -18.49
N LEU A 340 -4.81 9.59 -18.45
CA LEU A 340 -5.63 10.70 -17.96
C LEU A 340 -6.37 11.32 -19.16
N LEU A 341 -7.70 11.17 -19.15
CA LEU A 341 -8.54 11.75 -20.19
C LEU A 341 -8.71 13.26 -19.98
N PRO A 342 -9.05 14.04 -21.02
CA PRO A 342 -9.36 15.47 -20.88
C PRO A 342 -10.48 15.78 -19.87
N SER A 343 -11.35 14.80 -19.57
CA SER A 343 -12.37 14.88 -18.53
C SER A 343 -11.81 14.85 -17.10
N GLY A 344 -10.51 14.58 -16.93
CA GLY A 344 -9.87 14.35 -15.63
C GLY A 344 -10.00 12.91 -15.12
N ASN A 345 -10.72 12.03 -15.80
CA ASN A 345 -10.84 10.64 -15.39
C ASN A 345 -9.59 9.86 -15.75
N ASN A 346 -9.12 9.03 -14.82
CA ASN A 346 -8.13 8.00 -15.13
C ASN A 346 -8.82 6.84 -15.85
N TYR A 347 -8.37 6.53 -17.07
CA TYR A 347 -8.86 5.46 -17.90
C TYR A 347 -7.86 4.30 -17.90
N ARG A 348 -8.28 3.15 -17.39
CA ARG A 348 -7.47 1.94 -17.33
C ARG A 348 -7.80 0.96 -18.45
N SER A 349 -9.08 0.83 -18.78
CA SER A 349 -9.58 -0.10 -19.82
C SER A 349 -11.03 0.21 -20.18
N THR A 350 -11.58 -0.47 -21.18
CA THR A 350 -13.01 -0.39 -21.53
C THR A 350 -13.93 -0.76 -20.37
N ARG A 351 -13.50 -1.65 -19.47
CA ARG A 351 -14.20 -2.01 -18.23
C ARG A 351 -14.02 -0.96 -17.12
N LEU A 352 -12.88 -0.26 -17.11
CA LEU A 352 -12.49 0.70 -16.08
C LEU A 352 -12.24 2.07 -16.70
N ARG A 353 -13.30 2.69 -17.22
CA ARG A 353 -13.26 4.00 -17.88
C ARG A 353 -13.07 5.17 -16.92
N SER A 354 -13.38 4.97 -15.65
CA SER A 354 -13.11 5.89 -14.56
C SER A 354 -12.55 5.06 -13.40
N TYR A 355 -11.23 5.12 -13.22
CA TYR A 355 -10.53 4.29 -12.24
C TYR A 355 -10.04 5.15 -11.08
N LEU A 356 -10.81 5.18 -9.99
CA LEU A 356 -10.55 6.06 -8.84
C LEU A 356 -9.17 5.88 -8.19
N PRO A 357 -8.61 4.64 -8.09
CA PRO A 357 -7.27 4.47 -7.53
C PRO A 357 -6.20 5.24 -8.30
N GLY A 358 -6.29 5.33 -9.62
CA GLY A 358 -5.38 6.14 -10.42
C GLY A 358 -5.57 7.64 -10.17
N ASN A 359 -6.83 8.11 -10.13
CA ASN A 359 -7.11 9.51 -9.85
C ASN A 359 -6.64 9.94 -8.45
N GLY A 360 -7.04 9.20 -7.41
CA GLY A 360 -6.67 9.56 -6.04
C GLY A 360 -5.19 9.33 -5.77
N GLY A 361 -4.59 8.31 -6.36
CA GLY A 361 -3.15 8.06 -6.30
C GLY A 361 -2.33 9.22 -6.90
N LEU A 362 -2.74 9.73 -8.07
CA LEU A 362 -2.11 10.92 -8.68
C LEU A 362 -2.19 12.14 -7.72
N LEU A 363 -3.35 12.38 -7.14
CA LEU A 363 -3.54 13.49 -6.21
C LEU A 363 -2.70 13.32 -4.92
N LEU A 364 -2.55 12.09 -4.41
CA LEU A 364 -1.64 11.78 -3.31
C LEU A 364 -0.19 12.10 -3.67
N ALA A 365 0.28 11.58 -4.81
CA ALA A 365 1.65 11.80 -5.25
C ALA A 365 1.95 13.29 -5.47
N VAL A 366 1.07 14.02 -6.18
CA VAL A 366 1.24 15.45 -6.46
C VAL A 366 1.25 16.26 -5.17
N SER A 367 0.37 15.97 -4.20
CA SER A 367 0.40 16.67 -2.91
C SER A 367 1.73 16.48 -2.18
N MET A 368 2.26 15.27 -2.15
CA MET A 368 3.57 14.99 -1.56
C MET A 368 4.72 15.63 -2.33
N MET A 369 4.68 15.59 -3.67
CA MET A 369 5.69 16.24 -4.54
C MET A 369 5.75 17.75 -4.31
N CYS A 370 4.62 18.37 -3.97
CA CYS A 370 4.50 19.81 -3.67
C CYS A 370 4.84 20.11 -2.21
N ALA A 371 4.09 19.55 -1.28
CA ALA A 371 4.12 19.91 0.15
C ALA A 371 5.14 19.07 0.95
N GLY A 372 5.69 18.00 0.39
CA GLY A 372 6.61 17.11 1.09
C GLY A 372 5.94 16.31 2.21
N TRP A 373 6.67 16.08 3.27
CA TRP A 373 6.27 15.30 4.44
C TRP A 373 6.83 15.92 5.72
N ASP A 374 6.43 15.41 6.88
CA ASP A 374 6.93 15.87 8.17
C ASP A 374 8.46 15.80 8.23
N GLY A 375 9.09 16.94 8.52
CA GLY A 375 10.56 17.05 8.56
C GLY A 375 11.23 17.25 7.20
N CYS A 376 10.50 17.29 6.09
CA CYS A 376 11.06 17.62 4.79
C CYS A 376 11.46 19.09 4.73
N SER A 377 12.76 19.36 4.54
CA SER A 377 13.31 20.71 4.41
C SER A 377 13.39 21.21 2.97
N VAL A 378 13.10 20.34 1.99
CA VAL A 378 13.18 20.66 0.56
C VAL A 378 11.84 21.21 0.08
N SER A 379 11.82 22.41 -0.48
CA SER A 379 10.61 22.96 -1.10
C SER A 379 10.30 22.21 -2.39
N ASN A 380 9.03 21.82 -2.59
CA ASN A 380 8.58 21.08 -3.77
C ASN A 380 9.50 19.87 -4.10
N PRO A 381 9.66 18.90 -3.17
CA PRO A 381 10.70 17.86 -3.25
C PRO A 381 10.56 16.92 -4.46
N GLY A 382 9.37 16.81 -5.02
CA GLY A 382 9.10 15.94 -6.17
C GLY A 382 9.34 16.60 -7.54
N PHE A 383 9.87 17.84 -7.58
CA PHE A 383 10.12 18.56 -8.83
C PHE A 383 11.60 18.91 -9.01
N PRO A 384 12.18 18.67 -10.21
CA PRO A 384 13.57 19.03 -10.52
C PRO A 384 13.86 20.52 -10.28
N LYS A 385 15.09 20.82 -9.88
CA LYS A 385 15.55 22.20 -9.62
C LYS A 385 16.35 22.79 -10.80
N ASP A 386 16.05 22.33 -12.02
CA ASP A 386 16.72 22.70 -13.27
C ASP A 386 16.22 24.01 -13.90
N GLY A 387 15.34 24.73 -13.19
CA GLY A 387 14.78 26.00 -13.64
C GLY A 387 13.60 25.89 -14.64
N LYS A 388 13.23 24.68 -15.04
CA LYS A 388 12.09 24.45 -15.96
C LYS A 388 10.74 24.40 -15.25
N TRP A 389 10.72 24.25 -13.91
CA TRP A 389 9.52 24.11 -13.11
C TRP A 389 9.30 25.31 -12.20
N ASN A 390 8.12 25.92 -12.32
CA ASN A 390 7.63 26.95 -11.40
C ASN A 390 6.40 26.40 -10.66
N VAL A 391 6.67 25.73 -9.54
CA VAL A 391 5.64 25.03 -8.78
C VAL A 391 5.06 25.97 -7.72
N ARG A 392 3.74 26.18 -7.75
CA ARG A 392 3.00 26.96 -6.77
C ARG A 392 1.79 26.15 -6.32
N TRP A 393 1.49 26.21 -5.05
CA TRP A 393 0.35 25.54 -4.45
C TRP A 393 -0.10 26.29 -3.19
N GLU A 394 -1.33 26.04 -2.76
CA GLU A 394 -1.91 26.56 -1.52
C GLU A 394 -2.81 25.51 -0.87
N GLY A 395 -2.96 25.57 0.46
CA GLY A 395 -3.89 24.71 1.21
C GLY A 395 -3.55 23.23 1.21
N LEU A 396 -2.35 22.81 0.79
CA LEU A 396 -1.90 21.43 0.92
C LEU A 396 -1.34 21.16 2.32
N HIS A 397 -1.58 19.96 2.83
CA HIS A 397 -0.94 19.45 4.04
C HIS A 397 0.18 18.46 3.67
N PRO A 398 1.31 18.47 4.40
CA PRO A 398 2.38 17.50 4.19
C PRO A 398 1.92 16.09 4.58
N MET A 399 2.51 15.08 3.95
CA MET A 399 2.37 13.67 4.37
C MET A 399 2.96 13.46 5.78
N PRO A 400 2.55 12.42 6.50
CA PRO A 400 3.27 11.98 7.70
C PRO A 400 4.72 11.63 7.43
#